data_80267559615e858ac36aff3b7c046397
#
_entry.id   80267559615e858ac36aff3b7c046397
#
_cell.length_a   1.000
_cell.length_b   1.000
_cell.length_c   1.000
_cell.angle_alpha   90.00
_cell.angle_beta   90.00
_cell.angle_gamma   90.00
#
_symmetry.space_group_name_H-M   'P 1'
#
loop_
_entity.id
_entity.type
_entity.pdbx_description
1 polymer ?
#
loop_
_entity_poly.entity_id
_entity_poly.type
_entity_poly.pdbx_seq_one_letter_code
_entity_poly.pdbx_strand_id
1 'polypeptide(L)' 'MNTFIAKMIIHQANKSVEAGQEKYRAYFVNTALYLKYKDGVDTILSENGYSECIVTE' A
#
# COMPACT_ATOMS: atom_id res chain seq x y z
N MET A 1 -3.00 13.72 -0.56
CA MET A 1 -2.03 12.79 -1.17
C MET A 1 -2.00 11.42 -0.52
N ASN A 2 -2.13 11.36 0.81
CA ASN A 2 -2.13 10.08 1.52
C ASN A 2 -3.21 9.12 0.99
N THR A 3 -4.44 9.60 0.87
CA THR A 3 -5.55 8.78 0.39
C THR A 3 -5.30 8.27 -1.03
N PHE A 4 -4.76 9.12 -1.88
CA PHE A 4 -4.47 8.74 -3.26
C PHE A 4 -3.44 7.61 -3.32
N ILE A 5 -2.35 7.74 -2.57
CA ILE A 5 -1.30 6.73 -2.54
C ILE A 5 -1.84 5.43 -1.96
N ALA A 6 -2.60 5.51 -0.87
CA ALA A 6 -3.19 4.33 -0.25
C ALA A 6 -4.13 3.61 -1.23
N LYS A 7 -4.93 4.35 -1.97
CA LYS A 7 -5.83 3.75 -2.96
C LYS A 7 -5.08 3.04 -4.07
N MET A 8 -3.96 3.60 -4.52
CA MET A 8 -3.13 2.94 -5.52
C MET A 8 -2.57 1.62 -5.01
N ILE A 9 -2.09 1.63 -3.77
CA ILE A 9 -1.54 0.43 -3.15
C ILE A 9 -2.62 -0.63 -2.99
N ILE A 10 -3.79 -0.24 -2.51
CA ILE A 10 -4.92 -1.16 -2.33
C ILE A 10 -5.34 -1.76 -3.68
N HIS A 11 -5.40 -0.94 -4.72
CA HIS A 11 -5.75 -1.41 -6.04
C HIS A 11 -4.77 -2.47 -6.54
N GLN A 12 -3.47 -2.23 -6.36
CA GLN A 12 -2.45 -3.19 -6.78
C GLN A 12 -2.49 -4.45 -5.93
N ALA A 13 -2.77 -4.31 -4.63
CA ALA A 13 -2.89 -5.47 -3.74
C ALA A 13 -4.05 -6.37 -4.19
N ASN A 14 -5.18 -5.77 -4.52
CA ASN A 14 -6.33 -6.54 -5.00
C ASN A 14 -6.04 -7.24 -6.31
N LYS A 15 -5.33 -6.59 -7.21
CA LYS A 15 -4.92 -7.21 -8.47
C LYS A 15 -3.99 -8.40 -8.25
N SER A 16 -3.09 -8.29 -7.29
CA SER A 16 -2.17 -9.38 -6.96
C SER A 16 -2.94 -10.59 -6.42
N VAL A 17 -3.92 -10.36 -5.56
CA VAL A 17 -4.75 -11.43 -5.01
C VAL A 17 -5.56 -12.10 -6.11
N GLU A 18 -6.12 -11.33 -7.03
CA GLU A 18 -6.87 -11.87 -8.16
C GLU A 18 -5.99 -12.75 -9.06
N ALA A 19 -4.71 -12.43 -9.14
CA ALA A 19 -3.75 -13.22 -9.91
C ALA A 19 -3.19 -14.41 -9.13
N GLY A 20 -3.67 -14.63 -7.90
CA GLY A 20 -3.22 -15.73 -7.07
C GLY A 20 -1.90 -15.47 -6.35
N GLN A 21 -1.51 -14.22 -6.27
CA GLN A 21 -0.27 -13.82 -5.59
C GLN A 21 -0.58 -13.24 -4.21
N GLU A 22 0.46 -13.07 -3.40
CA GLU A 22 0.32 -12.41 -2.10
C GLU A 22 0.04 -10.92 -2.29
N LYS A 23 -0.54 -10.29 -1.28
CA LYS A 23 -0.79 -8.85 -1.31
C LYS A 23 0.52 -8.12 -1.56
N TYR A 24 0.44 -7.16 -2.46
CA TYR A 24 1.61 -6.43 -2.91
C TYR A 24 2.10 -5.46 -1.83
N ARG A 25 3.40 -5.28 -1.74
CA ARG A 25 3.98 -4.33 -0.81
C ARG A 25 4.02 -2.93 -1.43
N ALA A 26 3.93 -1.93 -0.57
CA ALA A 26 3.83 -0.54 -1.02
C ALA A 26 5.02 -0.04 -1.84
N TYR A 27 6.20 -0.59 -1.63
CA TYR A 27 7.40 -0.10 -2.30
C TYR A 27 7.33 -0.15 -3.81
N PHE A 28 6.49 -1.00 -4.36
CA PHE A 28 6.39 -1.15 -5.81
C PHE A 28 5.78 0.06 -6.50
N VAL A 29 5.03 0.87 -5.79
CA VAL A 29 4.33 2.00 -6.39
C VAL A 29 5.29 3.11 -6.76
N ASN A 30 5.88 3.74 -5.80
CA ASN A 30 6.89 4.78 -5.96
C ASN A 30 7.49 4.98 -4.59
N THR A 31 8.61 4.34 -4.35
CA THR A 31 9.19 4.27 -3.02
C THR A 31 9.42 5.66 -2.40
N ALA A 32 9.94 6.60 -3.17
CA ALA A 32 10.21 7.93 -2.65
C ALA A 32 8.91 8.65 -2.26
N LEU A 33 7.89 8.55 -3.09
CA LEU A 33 6.62 9.18 -2.82
C LEU A 33 5.93 8.53 -1.61
N TYR A 34 5.94 7.21 -1.55
CA TYR A 34 5.36 6.48 -0.44
C TYR A 34 6.05 6.85 0.88
N LEU A 35 7.38 6.87 0.89
CA LEU A 35 8.14 7.17 2.11
C LEU A 35 7.87 8.59 2.62
N LYS A 36 7.65 9.52 1.71
CA LYS A 36 7.36 10.89 2.06
C LYS A 36 6.05 11.02 2.87
N TYR A 37 5.08 10.18 2.55
CA TYR A 37 3.76 10.21 3.18
C TYR A 37 3.46 8.94 4.00
N LYS A 38 4.52 8.23 4.39
CA LYS A 38 4.39 6.90 4.97
C LYS A 38 3.43 6.82 6.16
N ASP A 39 3.57 7.72 7.12
CA ASP A 39 2.76 7.63 8.34
C ASP A 39 1.26 7.71 8.04
N GLY A 40 0.85 8.66 7.23
CA GLY A 40 -0.55 8.82 6.87
C GLY A 40 -1.07 7.68 6.00
N VAL A 41 -0.25 7.24 5.04
CA VAL A 41 -0.62 6.13 4.15
C VAL A 41 -0.75 4.84 4.94
N ASP A 42 0.19 4.56 5.83
CA ASP A 42 0.15 3.34 6.64
C ASP A 42 -1.09 3.30 7.53
N THR A 43 -1.49 4.43 8.08
CA THR A 43 -2.71 4.51 8.88
C THR A 43 -3.92 4.11 8.05
N ILE A 44 -4.03 4.63 6.83
CA ILE A 44 -5.15 4.31 5.94
C ILE A 44 -5.13 2.82 5.58
N LEU A 45 -3.97 2.28 5.25
CA LEU A 45 -3.83 0.87 4.91
C LEU A 45 -4.28 -0.03 6.06
N SER A 46 -3.84 0.28 7.28
CA SER A 46 -4.22 -0.47 8.47
C SER A 46 -5.72 -0.44 8.70
N GLU A 47 -6.33 0.74 8.57
CA GLU A 47 -7.76 0.91 8.80
C GLU A 47 -8.61 0.12 7.80
N ASN A 48 -8.06 -0.15 6.64
CA ASN A 48 -8.77 -0.87 5.58
C ASN A 48 -8.39 -2.36 5.49
N GLY A 49 -7.60 -2.85 6.44
CA GLY A 49 -7.21 -4.25 6.47
C GLY A 49 -6.07 -4.61 5.52
N TYR A 50 -5.26 -3.64 5.15
CA TYR A 50 -4.13 -3.83 4.24
C TYR A 50 -2.78 -3.63 4.91
N SER A 51 -2.71 -3.93 6.20
CA SER A 51 -1.45 -3.78 6.94
C SER A 51 -0.30 -4.62 6.35
N GLU A 52 -0.64 -5.67 5.62
CA GLU A 52 0.36 -6.49 4.93
C GLU A 52 1.11 -5.73 3.85
N CYS A 53 0.54 -4.63 3.36
CA CYS A 53 1.15 -3.80 2.33
C CYS A 53 2.13 -2.77 2.91
N ILE A 54 2.20 -2.66 4.23
CA ILE A 54 3.07 -1.69 4.88
C ILE A 54 4.52 -2.16 4.80
N VAL A 55 5.40 -1.27 4.37
CA VAL A 55 6.84 -1.55 4.33
C VAL A 55 7.41 -1.30 5.72
N THR A 56 8.00 -2.32 6.31
CA THR A 56 8.46 -2.27 7.70
C THR A 56 9.96 -2.08 7.85
N GLU A 57 10.67 -1.86 6.79
CA GLU A 57 12.13 -1.65 6.82
C GLU A 57 12.50 -0.22 7.07
#